data_b1b59c3e103dd9d3da8bfde5d8614178
#
_entry.id   b1b59c3e103dd9d3da8bfde5d8614178
#
_cell.length_a   1.000
_cell.length_b   1.000
_cell.length_c   1.000
_cell.angle_alpha   90.00
_cell.angle_beta   90.00
_cell.angle_gamma   90.00
#
_symmetry.space_group_name_H-M   'P 1'
#
loop_
_entity.id
_entity.type
_entity.pdbx_description
1 polymer ?
#
loop_
_entity_poly.entity_id
_entity_poly.type
_entity_poly.pdbx_seq_one_letter_code
_entity_poly.pdbx_strand_id
1 'polypeptide(L)'
;MKLLLISKLARSSRAINTITQYSRVAGELGHKIAVFGEKQLDFPELQFSLDVPAFDIAIFIIYMPSDFPDLPYLASLLDGMPKSRRVIIDCSGRYNETIRVEHDFNHLEKMDGHQGWEWIEAFQSVADRILQPTLTPRRDDVGSFLFHGYDPEGVVHPVASAAEATQHWSRSKKYGVAYVGNNWQRWTQVQRFLEAIGPIHQKLGPIALVGWDWKRRPDWAVQMGIKGADVDPEFLQQLDVETGDAIPFTELPGFLSNARFCPIFQRPLFNELGLVTNRLFETFIADTIPLVMVPEPLAESIYGPAVRPLLPTNDIGSWLQDIIRNPEPYWEAILRVRQHLTLHHSYHQRLTELIAMLGA
;
A
#
# COMPACT_ATOMS: atom_id res chain seq x y z
N MET A 1 -11.34 -21.36 11.81
CA MET A 1 -11.70 -20.07 12.46
C MET A 1 -12.62 -19.28 11.52
N LYS A 2 -13.56 -18.52 12.09
CA LYS A 2 -14.48 -17.64 11.34
C LYS A 2 -14.14 -16.19 11.68
N LEU A 3 -13.73 -15.40 10.69
CA LEU A 3 -13.32 -14.01 10.86
C LEU A 3 -14.33 -13.07 10.22
N LEU A 4 -14.70 -12.01 10.94
CA LEU A 4 -15.53 -10.91 10.46
C LEU A 4 -14.64 -9.68 10.23
N LEU A 5 -14.43 -9.29 8.98
CA LEU A 5 -13.64 -8.12 8.64
C LEU A 5 -14.53 -6.87 8.59
N ILE A 6 -14.11 -5.82 9.27
CA ILE A 6 -14.82 -4.56 9.33
C ILE A 6 -13.95 -3.50 8.62
N SER A 7 -14.44 -3.01 7.49
CA SER A 7 -13.75 -1.99 6.70
C SER A 7 -14.73 -1.21 5.84
N LYS A 8 -14.41 0.05 5.60
CA LYS A 8 -15.10 0.85 4.59
C LYS A 8 -14.67 0.39 3.20
N LEU A 9 -15.59 -0.23 2.46
CA LEU A 9 -15.32 -0.72 1.11
C LEU A 9 -15.61 0.36 0.06
N ALA A 10 -14.73 0.47 -0.91
CA ALA A 10 -14.93 1.21 -2.15
C ALA A 10 -14.07 0.56 -3.25
N ARG A 11 -14.48 0.66 -4.53
CA ARG A 11 -13.72 0.07 -5.66
C ARG A 11 -12.27 0.57 -5.75
N SER A 12 -12.01 1.78 -5.25
CA SER A 12 -10.67 2.37 -5.14
C SER A 12 -10.04 2.19 -3.75
N SER A 13 -10.67 1.45 -2.84
CA SER A 13 -10.15 1.18 -1.50
C SER A 13 -9.05 0.12 -1.54
N ARG A 14 -7.93 0.39 -0.90
CA ARG A 14 -6.82 -0.57 -0.77
C ARG A 14 -7.21 -1.84 -0.03
N ALA A 15 -8.17 -1.74 0.89
CA ALA A 15 -8.68 -2.88 1.64
C ALA A 15 -9.29 -3.93 0.72
N ILE A 16 -10.01 -3.53 -0.32
CA ILE A 16 -10.81 -4.46 -1.15
C ILE A 16 -9.95 -5.57 -1.76
N ASN A 17 -8.81 -5.22 -2.39
CA ASN A 17 -7.93 -6.21 -2.98
C ASN A 17 -7.42 -7.22 -1.93
N THR A 18 -6.92 -6.70 -0.80
CA THR A 18 -6.40 -7.54 0.29
C THR A 18 -7.50 -8.43 0.90
N ILE A 19 -8.71 -7.89 1.13
CA ILE A 19 -9.85 -8.63 1.67
C ILE A 19 -10.30 -9.73 0.69
N THR A 20 -10.34 -9.43 -0.61
CA THR A 20 -10.68 -10.42 -1.65
C THR A 20 -9.68 -11.58 -1.65
N GLN A 21 -8.39 -11.28 -1.58
CA GLN A 21 -7.35 -12.31 -1.51
C GLN A 21 -7.45 -13.15 -0.21
N TYR A 22 -7.67 -12.51 0.94
CA TYR A 22 -7.91 -13.26 2.18
C TYR A 22 -9.15 -14.15 2.11
N SER A 23 -10.23 -13.66 1.50
CA SER A 23 -11.46 -14.45 1.34
C SER A 23 -11.24 -15.69 0.47
N ARG A 24 -10.45 -15.56 -0.61
CA ARG A 24 -10.07 -16.68 -1.47
C ARG A 24 -9.24 -17.71 -0.69
N VAL A 25 -8.13 -17.28 -0.11
CA VAL A 25 -7.19 -18.15 0.61
C VAL A 25 -7.82 -18.79 1.84
N ALA A 26 -8.75 -18.12 2.53
CA ALA A 26 -9.42 -18.67 3.69
C ALA A 26 -10.18 -19.96 3.37
N GLY A 27 -10.86 -20.00 2.22
CA GLY A 27 -11.56 -21.21 1.77
C GLY A 27 -10.60 -22.38 1.55
N GLU A 28 -9.43 -22.13 0.97
CA GLU A 28 -8.38 -23.13 0.72
C GLU A 28 -7.79 -23.68 2.04
N LEU A 29 -7.67 -22.83 3.06
CA LEU A 29 -7.13 -23.20 4.38
C LEU A 29 -8.20 -23.70 5.37
N GLY A 30 -9.45 -23.87 4.95
CA GLY A 30 -10.54 -24.35 5.80
C GLY A 30 -11.03 -23.31 6.82
N HIS A 31 -10.84 -22.03 6.54
CA HIS A 31 -11.34 -20.91 7.33
C HIS A 31 -12.51 -20.20 6.62
N LYS A 32 -13.24 -19.36 7.36
CA LYS A 32 -14.32 -18.54 6.80
C LYS A 32 -14.03 -17.08 7.08
N ILE A 33 -14.14 -16.26 6.03
CA ILE A 33 -14.06 -14.80 6.13
C ILE A 33 -15.35 -14.21 5.56
N ALA A 34 -15.91 -13.23 6.26
CA ALA A 34 -16.98 -12.37 5.75
C ALA A 34 -16.66 -10.91 6.08
N VAL A 35 -17.22 -10.01 5.30
CA VAL A 35 -17.19 -8.57 5.58
C VAL A 35 -18.46 -8.18 6.32
N PHE A 36 -18.30 -7.33 7.34
CA PHE A 36 -19.43 -6.85 8.12
C PHE A 36 -20.27 -5.88 7.29
N GLY A 37 -21.58 -6.13 7.25
CA GLY A 37 -22.53 -5.27 6.55
C GLY A 37 -23.51 -6.04 5.66
N GLU A 38 -24.33 -5.27 4.95
CA GLU A 38 -25.23 -5.78 3.93
C GLU A 38 -24.46 -6.13 2.64
N LYS A 39 -25.02 -7.08 1.89
CA LYS A 39 -24.43 -7.52 0.62
C LYS A 39 -24.33 -6.34 -0.35
N GLN A 40 -23.12 -6.11 -0.88
CA GLN A 40 -22.84 -5.11 -1.87
C GLN A 40 -22.67 -5.75 -3.26
N LEU A 41 -23.42 -5.27 -4.24
CA LEU A 41 -23.41 -5.80 -5.61
C LEU A 41 -22.09 -5.50 -6.34
N ASP A 42 -21.37 -4.49 -5.88
CA ASP A 42 -20.06 -4.10 -6.44
C ASP A 42 -18.94 -5.09 -6.13
N PHE A 43 -19.16 -5.99 -5.15
CA PHE A 43 -18.18 -6.97 -4.66
C PHE A 43 -18.80 -8.36 -4.57
N PRO A 44 -19.17 -8.95 -5.72
CA PRO A 44 -19.92 -10.23 -5.76
C PRO A 44 -19.09 -11.41 -5.21
N GLU A 45 -17.77 -11.30 -5.22
CA GLU A 45 -16.82 -12.30 -4.71
C GLU A 45 -16.72 -12.34 -3.18
N LEU A 46 -17.19 -11.31 -2.49
CA LEU A 46 -17.15 -11.24 -1.03
C LEU A 46 -18.41 -11.78 -0.38
N GLN A 47 -18.23 -12.46 0.75
CA GLN A 47 -19.32 -12.80 1.65
C GLN A 47 -19.54 -11.65 2.63
N PHE A 48 -20.82 -11.32 2.87
CA PHE A 48 -21.23 -10.29 3.83
C PHE A 48 -22.07 -10.91 4.94
N SER A 49 -22.00 -10.33 6.14
CA SER A 49 -22.80 -10.75 7.28
C SER A 49 -23.04 -9.60 8.27
N LEU A 50 -24.26 -9.55 8.81
CA LEU A 50 -24.63 -8.75 9.98
C LEU A 50 -24.71 -9.60 11.26
N ASP A 51 -24.59 -10.92 11.13
CA ASP A 51 -24.64 -11.87 12.26
C ASP A 51 -23.28 -11.94 12.97
N VAL A 52 -23.02 -10.95 13.82
CA VAL A 52 -21.73 -10.81 14.55
C VAL A 52 -21.43 -12.02 15.45
N PRO A 53 -22.40 -12.57 16.22
CA PRO A 53 -22.16 -13.74 17.07
C PRO A 53 -21.72 -15.01 16.34
N ALA A 54 -22.01 -15.13 15.04
CA ALA A 54 -21.63 -16.29 14.23
C ALA A 54 -20.12 -16.41 13.97
N PHE A 55 -19.33 -15.38 14.31
CA PHE A 55 -17.88 -15.31 14.06
C PHE A 55 -17.07 -15.42 15.34
N ASP A 56 -15.85 -15.94 15.20
CA ASP A 56 -14.92 -16.13 16.32
C ASP A 56 -14.25 -14.81 16.72
N ILE A 57 -13.84 -14.02 15.74
CA ILE A 57 -13.10 -12.75 15.89
C ILE A 57 -13.65 -11.71 14.91
N ALA A 58 -13.74 -10.46 15.36
CA ALA A 58 -14.00 -9.28 14.53
C ALA A 58 -12.71 -8.46 14.36
N ILE A 59 -12.35 -8.14 13.12
CA ILE A 59 -11.11 -7.44 12.78
C ILE A 59 -11.46 -6.11 12.10
N PHE A 60 -11.15 -5.02 12.77
CA PHE A 60 -11.29 -3.66 12.26
C PHE A 60 -10.04 -3.27 11.46
N ILE A 61 -10.22 -2.93 10.20
CA ILE A 61 -9.13 -2.51 9.31
C ILE A 61 -9.23 -1.00 9.13
N ILE A 62 -8.31 -0.25 9.71
CA ILE A 62 -8.34 1.20 9.80
C ILE A 62 -7.24 1.80 8.94
N TYR A 63 -7.63 2.52 7.89
CA TYR A 63 -6.71 3.28 7.01
C TYR A 63 -6.68 4.77 7.31
N MET A 64 -7.78 5.28 7.82
CA MET A 64 -7.93 6.69 8.21
C MET A 64 -8.70 6.78 9.51
N PRO A 65 -8.42 7.81 10.31
CA PRO A 65 -9.15 8.04 11.55
C PRO A 65 -10.67 8.12 11.37
N SER A 66 -11.14 8.70 10.27
CA SER A 66 -12.56 8.79 9.93
C SER A 66 -13.24 7.46 9.64
N ASP A 67 -12.49 6.37 9.53
CA ASP A 67 -13.10 5.06 9.25
C ASP A 67 -13.96 4.54 10.40
N PHE A 68 -13.67 4.93 11.65
CA PHE A 68 -14.46 4.49 12.80
C PHE A 68 -15.88 5.09 12.85
N PRO A 69 -16.05 6.44 12.85
CA PRO A 69 -17.37 7.02 12.95
C PRO A 69 -18.26 6.75 11.74
N ASP A 70 -17.65 6.43 10.60
CA ASP A 70 -18.37 6.14 9.36
C ASP A 70 -18.82 4.67 9.23
N LEU A 71 -18.51 3.80 10.21
CA LEU A 71 -18.91 2.40 10.15
C LEU A 71 -20.41 2.25 10.44
N PRO A 72 -21.21 1.77 9.49
CA PRO A 72 -22.62 1.50 9.75
C PRO A 72 -22.78 0.39 10.80
N TYR A 73 -23.81 0.50 11.64
CA TYR A 73 -24.12 -0.49 12.68
C TYR A 73 -23.00 -0.71 13.72
N LEU A 74 -22.08 0.25 13.90
CA LEU A 74 -20.95 0.10 14.83
C LEU A 74 -21.41 -0.28 16.25
N ALA A 75 -22.48 0.34 16.79
CA ALA A 75 -23.01 0.02 18.11
C ALA A 75 -23.42 -1.45 18.20
N SER A 76 -24.21 -1.95 17.22
CA SER A 76 -24.63 -3.36 17.19
C SER A 76 -23.48 -4.34 17.11
N LEU A 77 -22.40 -3.96 16.40
CA LEU A 77 -21.18 -4.76 16.31
C LEU A 77 -20.45 -4.80 17.66
N LEU A 78 -20.32 -3.65 18.32
CA LEU A 78 -19.67 -3.57 19.64
C LEU A 78 -20.46 -4.32 20.71
N ASP A 79 -21.78 -4.28 20.66
CA ASP A 79 -22.65 -5.02 21.57
C ASP A 79 -22.68 -6.53 21.29
N GLY A 80 -22.57 -6.91 20.00
CA GLY A 80 -22.64 -8.31 19.55
C GLY A 80 -21.36 -9.13 19.76
N MET A 81 -20.23 -8.51 20.09
CA MET A 81 -18.95 -9.20 20.27
C MET A 81 -18.15 -8.63 21.44
N PRO A 82 -17.68 -9.44 22.40
CA PRO A 82 -16.86 -8.96 23.51
C PRO A 82 -15.53 -8.38 23.01
N LYS A 83 -15.02 -7.39 23.73
CA LYS A 83 -13.81 -6.64 23.39
C LYS A 83 -12.58 -7.55 23.19
N SER A 84 -12.46 -8.62 23.98
CA SER A 84 -11.40 -9.62 23.88
C SER A 84 -11.37 -10.41 22.54
N ARG A 85 -12.48 -10.40 21.81
CA ARG A 85 -12.62 -11.02 20.47
C ARG A 85 -12.59 -9.99 19.34
N ARG A 86 -12.21 -8.77 19.66
CA ARG A 86 -12.04 -7.69 18.67
C ARG A 86 -10.57 -7.36 18.50
N VAL A 87 -10.16 -7.15 17.28
CA VAL A 87 -8.80 -6.82 16.89
C VAL A 87 -8.84 -5.60 15.98
N ILE A 88 -7.91 -4.69 16.12
CA ILE A 88 -7.71 -3.59 15.18
C ILE A 88 -6.42 -3.85 14.40
N ILE A 89 -6.48 -3.71 13.08
CA ILE A 89 -5.29 -3.56 12.23
C ILE A 89 -5.19 -2.10 11.85
N ASP A 90 -4.27 -1.39 12.49
CA ASP A 90 -4.03 0.04 12.27
C ASP A 90 -3.11 0.26 11.06
N CYS A 91 -3.69 0.30 9.87
CA CYS A 91 -3.00 0.66 8.64
C CYS A 91 -2.74 2.17 8.49
N SER A 92 -3.24 2.98 9.44
CA SER A 92 -3.06 4.43 9.45
C SER A 92 -1.77 4.90 10.14
N GLY A 93 -1.24 4.08 11.06
CA GLY A 93 -0.12 4.43 11.93
C GLY A 93 -0.49 5.43 13.02
N ARG A 94 -1.77 5.61 13.33
CA ARG A 94 -2.25 6.60 14.31
C ARG A 94 -2.22 6.13 15.76
N TYR A 95 -2.10 4.84 15.98
CA TYR A 95 -1.93 4.30 17.33
C TYR A 95 -0.47 4.49 17.78
N ASN A 96 -0.08 5.76 17.87
CA ASN A 96 1.23 6.24 18.29
C ASN A 96 1.09 7.59 19.00
N GLU A 97 1.73 7.74 20.15
CA GLU A 97 1.73 8.97 20.94
C GLU A 97 2.73 10.02 20.46
N THR A 98 3.69 9.62 19.63
CA THR A 98 4.83 10.46 19.27
C THR A 98 4.70 11.15 17.91
N ILE A 99 3.72 10.78 17.09
CA ILE A 99 3.59 11.29 15.71
C ILE A 99 2.19 11.85 15.50
N ARG A 100 2.11 13.13 15.20
CA ARG A 100 0.89 13.87 15.14
C ARG A 100 0.18 13.84 13.79
N VAL A 101 0.64 14.62 12.88
CA VAL A 101 0.04 14.84 11.57
C VAL A 101 1.17 15.04 10.57
N GLU A 102 1.05 14.48 9.40
CA GLU A 102 1.92 14.85 8.29
C GLU A 102 1.49 16.23 7.79
N HIS A 103 2.11 17.30 8.30
CA HIS A 103 1.88 18.66 7.79
C HIS A 103 2.69 18.92 6.53
N ASP A 104 3.89 18.35 6.47
CA ASP A 104 4.86 18.54 5.42
C ASP A 104 5.66 17.25 5.25
N PHE A 105 6.25 17.05 4.08
CA PHE A 105 7.10 15.90 3.76
C PHE A 105 8.36 15.80 4.57
N ASN A 106 8.83 16.91 5.11
CA ASN A 106 10.08 16.98 5.84
C ASN A 106 9.86 17.07 7.36
N HIS A 107 8.62 17.24 7.80
CA HIS A 107 8.31 17.50 9.21
C HIS A 107 7.14 16.63 9.64
N LEU A 108 7.47 15.59 10.41
CA LEU A 108 6.53 14.89 11.25
C LEU A 108 6.49 15.67 12.57
N GLU A 109 5.43 16.43 12.79
CA GLU A 109 5.27 17.13 14.06
C GLU A 109 4.99 16.13 15.18
N LYS A 110 5.70 16.24 16.28
CA LYS A 110 5.37 15.51 17.50
C LYS A 110 4.02 15.97 18.02
N MET A 111 3.19 15.05 18.43
CA MET A 111 1.91 15.37 19.05
C MET A 111 2.13 16.02 20.42
N ASP A 112 1.58 17.22 20.64
CA ASP A 112 1.37 17.70 22.00
C ASP A 112 0.21 16.90 22.59
N GLY A 113 0.43 16.29 23.72
CA GLY A 113 -0.33 15.34 24.50
C GLY A 113 -1.80 15.04 24.19
N HIS A 114 -2.63 16.00 23.79
CA HIS A 114 -4.07 15.77 23.72
C HIS A 114 -4.57 14.98 22.49
N GLN A 115 -4.14 15.29 21.28
CA GLN A 115 -4.73 14.68 20.08
C GLN A 115 -4.27 13.25 19.80
N GLY A 116 -3.09 12.83 20.30
CA GLY A 116 -2.63 11.45 20.19
C GLY A 116 -3.37 10.51 21.12
N TRP A 117 -3.63 10.98 22.32
CA TRP A 117 -4.35 10.21 23.32
C TRP A 117 -5.79 9.88 22.89
N GLU A 118 -6.49 10.79 22.22
CA GLU A 118 -7.85 10.51 21.69
C GLU A 118 -7.87 9.30 20.76
N TRP A 119 -6.85 9.11 19.92
CA TRP A 119 -6.78 7.93 19.04
C TRP A 119 -6.42 6.66 19.80
N ILE A 120 -5.51 6.76 20.75
CA ILE A 120 -5.11 5.65 21.62
C ILE A 120 -6.32 5.19 22.42
N GLU A 121 -7.02 6.11 23.08
CA GLU A 121 -8.24 5.82 23.86
C GLU A 121 -9.35 5.23 22.97
N ALA A 122 -9.59 5.79 21.78
CA ALA A 122 -10.58 5.28 20.85
C ALA A 122 -10.28 3.83 20.43
N PHE A 123 -9.03 3.52 20.05
CA PHE A 123 -8.63 2.17 19.68
C PHE A 123 -8.75 1.20 20.87
N GLN A 124 -8.26 1.62 22.03
CA GLN A 124 -8.35 0.84 23.26
C GLN A 124 -9.80 0.65 23.73
N SER A 125 -10.73 1.56 23.43
CA SER A 125 -12.15 1.37 23.73
C SER A 125 -12.80 0.28 22.86
N VAL A 126 -12.32 0.09 21.63
CA VAL A 126 -12.91 -0.84 20.66
C VAL A 126 -12.35 -2.25 20.78
N ALA A 127 -11.03 -2.41 20.97
CA ALA A 127 -10.40 -3.73 20.98
C ALA A 127 -9.30 -3.84 22.03
N ASP A 128 -9.05 -5.08 22.49
CA ASP A 128 -7.95 -5.37 23.41
C ASP A 128 -6.64 -5.68 22.67
N ARG A 129 -6.70 -6.00 21.39
CA ARG A 129 -5.54 -6.35 20.57
C ARG A 129 -5.42 -5.40 19.38
N ILE A 130 -4.26 -4.76 19.26
CA ILE A 130 -3.95 -3.84 18.17
C ILE A 130 -2.73 -4.35 17.42
N LEU A 131 -2.86 -4.43 16.10
CA LEU A 131 -1.82 -4.84 15.17
C LEU A 131 -1.48 -3.68 14.24
N GLN A 132 -0.22 -3.57 13.83
CA GLN A 132 0.20 -2.62 12.79
C GLN A 132 0.98 -3.35 11.70
N PRO A 133 0.83 -2.95 10.42
CA PRO A 133 1.56 -3.53 9.30
C PRO A 133 3.01 -3.00 9.24
N THR A 134 3.78 -3.28 10.28
CA THR A 134 5.20 -2.98 10.40
C THR A 134 5.93 -4.15 11.02
N LEU A 135 7.21 -4.32 10.71
CA LEU A 135 8.05 -5.35 11.32
C LEU A 135 8.52 -4.96 12.74
N THR A 136 8.56 -3.66 13.03
CA THR A 136 9.06 -3.11 14.29
C THR A 136 8.09 -2.06 14.83
N PRO A 137 6.98 -2.49 15.49
CA PRO A 137 6.08 -1.55 16.14
C PRO A 137 6.81 -0.67 17.15
N ARG A 138 6.42 0.59 17.27
CA ARG A 138 7.04 1.53 18.23
C ARG A 138 6.49 1.41 19.64
N ARG A 139 5.31 0.81 19.79
CA ARG A 139 4.65 0.59 21.07
C ARG A 139 4.72 -0.88 21.45
N ASP A 140 4.98 -1.17 22.71
CA ASP A 140 5.08 -2.54 23.25
C ASP A 140 3.71 -3.26 23.28
N ASP A 141 2.61 -2.50 23.29
CA ASP A 141 1.24 -3.04 23.27
C ASP A 141 0.68 -3.27 21.86
N VAL A 142 1.52 -3.14 20.83
CA VAL A 142 1.15 -3.35 19.42
C VAL A 142 1.82 -4.61 18.88
N GLY A 143 1.02 -5.49 18.27
CA GLY A 143 1.54 -6.63 17.54
C GLY A 143 2.01 -6.27 16.12
N SER A 144 3.12 -6.87 15.69
CA SER A 144 3.57 -6.79 14.30
C SER A 144 2.75 -7.74 13.43
N PHE A 145 2.09 -7.23 12.41
CA PHE A 145 1.37 -8.05 11.43
C PHE A 145 1.29 -7.37 10.08
N LEU A 146 1.93 -7.92 9.05
CA LEU A 146 1.86 -7.39 7.70
C LEU A 146 0.52 -7.77 7.04
N PHE A 147 -0.43 -6.84 7.08
CA PHE A 147 -1.79 -7.07 6.57
C PHE A 147 -1.83 -7.29 5.06
N HIS A 148 -1.00 -6.59 4.30
CA HIS A 148 -0.92 -6.75 2.86
C HIS A 148 0.03 -7.89 2.49
N GLY A 149 -0.29 -8.58 1.39
CA GLY A 149 0.48 -9.70 0.88
C GLY A 149 0.77 -9.60 -0.62
N TYR A 150 1.54 -10.56 -1.09
CA TYR A 150 1.87 -10.74 -2.49
C TYR A 150 0.97 -11.81 -3.11
N ASP A 151 0.49 -11.54 -4.32
CA ASP A 151 -0.28 -12.49 -5.13
C ASP A 151 0.56 -13.01 -6.30
N PRO A 152 1.17 -14.20 -6.18
CA PRO A 152 1.98 -14.75 -7.26
C PRO A 152 1.16 -15.13 -8.51
N GLU A 153 -0.14 -15.43 -8.35
CA GLU A 153 -1.03 -15.78 -9.45
C GLU A 153 -1.48 -14.55 -10.25
N GLY A 154 -1.43 -13.37 -9.63
CA GLY A 154 -1.74 -12.09 -10.26
C GLY A 154 -0.63 -11.51 -11.13
N VAL A 155 0.53 -12.19 -11.25
CA VAL A 155 1.67 -11.68 -12.03
C VAL A 155 1.30 -11.53 -13.50
N VAL A 156 1.40 -10.31 -14.00
CA VAL A 156 1.18 -9.99 -15.42
C VAL A 156 2.38 -10.48 -16.22
N HIS A 157 2.13 -11.27 -17.25
CA HIS A 157 3.17 -11.91 -18.08
C HIS A 157 4.22 -12.66 -17.22
N PRO A 158 3.83 -13.77 -16.57
CA PRO A 158 4.79 -14.63 -15.89
C PRO A 158 5.83 -15.13 -16.89
N VAL A 159 7.10 -15.01 -16.53
CA VAL A 159 8.26 -15.36 -17.35
C VAL A 159 9.17 -16.33 -16.64
N ALA A 160 9.85 -17.21 -17.38
CA ALA A 160 10.73 -18.21 -16.82
C ALA A 160 12.17 -17.69 -16.58
N SER A 161 12.59 -16.60 -17.24
CA SER A 161 13.94 -16.08 -17.15
C SER A 161 14.01 -14.54 -17.26
N ALA A 162 15.12 -13.96 -16.81
CA ALA A 162 15.40 -12.56 -16.95
C ALA A 162 15.55 -12.13 -18.42
N ALA A 163 16.09 -12.99 -19.27
CA ALA A 163 16.21 -12.73 -20.71
C ALA A 163 14.84 -12.60 -21.37
N GLU A 164 13.89 -13.50 -21.04
CA GLU A 164 12.51 -13.42 -21.51
C GLU A 164 11.82 -12.15 -21.00
N ALA A 165 11.95 -11.83 -19.71
CA ALA A 165 11.42 -10.61 -19.11
C ALA A 165 11.97 -9.36 -19.80
N THR A 166 13.27 -9.32 -20.05
CA THR A 166 13.96 -8.24 -20.79
C THR A 166 13.39 -8.07 -22.19
N GLN A 167 13.15 -9.16 -22.91
CA GLN A 167 12.56 -9.12 -24.24
C GLN A 167 11.13 -8.53 -24.21
N HIS A 168 10.31 -8.91 -23.23
CA HIS A 168 8.97 -8.35 -23.02
C HIS A 168 9.02 -6.87 -22.68
N TRP A 169 9.85 -6.49 -21.71
CA TRP A 169 9.99 -5.13 -21.24
C TRP A 169 10.55 -4.17 -22.31
N SER A 170 11.40 -4.66 -23.22
CA SER A 170 11.99 -3.89 -24.32
C SER A 170 10.99 -3.57 -25.44
N ARG A 171 9.79 -4.19 -25.43
CA ARG A 171 8.71 -3.82 -26.35
C ARG A 171 8.24 -2.39 -26.08
N SER A 172 7.53 -1.81 -27.04
CA SER A 172 6.99 -0.47 -26.89
C SER A 172 6.02 -0.41 -25.70
N LYS A 173 6.39 0.32 -24.67
CA LYS A 173 5.55 0.67 -23.53
C LYS A 173 4.92 2.04 -23.77
N LYS A 174 3.68 2.25 -23.30
CA LYS A 174 3.00 3.54 -23.43
C LYS A 174 3.73 4.65 -22.64
N TYR A 175 4.25 4.30 -21.45
CA TYR A 175 4.90 5.24 -20.55
C TYR A 175 6.36 4.86 -20.29
N GLY A 176 7.22 5.86 -20.18
CA GLY A 176 8.55 5.70 -19.63
C GLY A 176 8.50 5.49 -18.12
N VAL A 177 7.70 6.31 -17.44
CA VAL A 177 7.46 6.22 -16.00
C VAL A 177 5.97 6.32 -15.72
N ALA A 178 5.45 5.46 -14.84
CA ALA A 178 4.09 5.59 -14.32
C ALA A 178 4.05 5.45 -12.80
N TYR A 179 3.31 6.33 -12.15
CA TYR A 179 2.99 6.24 -10.75
C TYR A 179 1.48 6.23 -10.54
N VAL A 180 0.98 5.27 -9.76
CA VAL A 180 -0.43 5.20 -9.38
C VAL A 180 -0.57 5.43 -7.88
N GLY A 181 -1.25 6.48 -7.50
CA GLY A 181 -1.52 6.84 -6.10
C GLY A 181 -1.89 8.31 -5.98
N ASN A 182 -2.61 8.63 -4.90
CA ASN A 182 -3.03 10.00 -4.65
C ASN A 182 -1.84 10.89 -4.29
N ASN A 183 -1.95 12.19 -4.56
CA ASN A 183 -0.92 13.17 -4.21
C ASN A 183 -0.82 13.46 -2.69
N TRP A 184 -1.61 12.82 -1.85
CA TRP A 184 -1.65 13.09 -0.41
C TRP A 184 -0.30 12.79 0.25
N GLN A 185 0.37 13.83 0.73
CA GLN A 185 1.72 13.84 1.34
C GLN A 185 2.78 13.12 0.46
N ARG A 186 2.73 13.32 -0.87
CA ARG A 186 3.72 12.70 -1.80
C ARG A 186 4.37 13.67 -2.76
N TRP A 187 3.82 14.89 -2.88
CA TRP A 187 4.28 15.85 -3.86
C TRP A 187 5.80 16.07 -3.83
N THR A 188 6.36 16.34 -2.66
CA THR A 188 7.81 16.62 -2.53
C THR A 188 8.68 15.46 -3.02
N GLN A 189 8.30 14.21 -2.75
CA GLN A 189 9.05 13.05 -3.23
C GLN A 189 8.93 12.89 -4.74
N VAL A 190 7.72 13.04 -5.26
CA VAL A 190 7.45 12.96 -6.70
C VAL A 190 8.16 14.09 -7.44
N GLN A 191 8.09 15.32 -6.93
CA GLN A 191 8.77 16.47 -7.53
C GLN A 191 10.28 16.25 -7.59
N ARG A 192 10.93 15.87 -6.49
CA ARG A 192 12.37 15.57 -6.46
C ARG A 192 12.76 14.46 -7.44
N PHE A 193 11.94 13.43 -7.55
CA PHE A 193 12.16 12.37 -8.54
C PHE A 193 12.03 12.92 -9.96
N LEU A 194 11.00 13.69 -10.27
CA LEU A 194 10.79 14.30 -11.58
C LEU A 194 11.91 15.30 -11.94
N GLU A 195 12.37 16.10 -10.99
CA GLU A 195 13.54 16.97 -11.14
C GLU A 195 14.80 16.17 -11.53
N ALA A 196 15.03 15.05 -10.84
CA ALA A 196 16.19 14.20 -11.09
C ALA A 196 16.17 13.52 -12.48
N ILE A 197 14.99 13.18 -12.99
CA ILE A 197 14.83 12.57 -14.32
C ILE A 197 14.58 13.58 -15.43
N GLY A 198 14.30 14.84 -15.10
CA GLY A 198 14.03 15.91 -16.07
C GLY A 198 15.04 16.01 -17.21
N PRO A 199 16.35 15.94 -16.94
CA PRO A 199 17.38 16.00 -18.01
C PRO A 199 17.31 14.85 -19.02
N ILE A 200 16.66 13.74 -18.67
CA ILE A 200 16.57 12.54 -19.52
C ILE A 200 15.12 12.18 -19.90
N HIS A 201 14.12 12.98 -19.51
CA HIS A 201 12.70 12.63 -19.67
C HIS A 201 12.32 12.28 -21.11
N GLN A 202 12.86 13.01 -22.11
CA GLN A 202 12.61 12.72 -23.52
C GLN A 202 13.09 11.32 -23.96
N LYS A 203 14.16 10.79 -23.33
CA LYS A 203 14.67 9.44 -23.60
C LYS A 203 13.84 8.36 -22.87
N LEU A 204 13.25 8.71 -21.75
CA LEU A 204 12.38 7.80 -20.99
C LEU A 204 11.05 7.57 -21.70
N GLY A 205 10.51 8.60 -22.34
CA GLY A 205 9.15 8.63 -22.90
C GLY A 205 8.13 9.27 -21.95
N PRO A 206 6.83 9.23 -22.27
CA PRO A 206 5.78 9.89 -21.50
C PRO A 206 5.78 9.47 -20.03
N ILE A 207 5.40 10.40 -19.15
CA ILE A 207 5.29 10.18 -17.70
C ILE A 207 3.83 10.26 -17.31
N ALA A 208 3.34 9.32 -16.47
CA ALA A 208 1.98 9.32 -15.97
C ALA A 208 1.91 9.36 -14.45
N LEU A 209 1.10 10.27 -13.91
CA LEU A 209 0.70 10.33 -12.50
C LEU A 209 -0.81 10.09 -12.40
N VAL A 210 -1.22 8.96 -11.82
CA VAL A 210 -2.61 8.52 -11.76
C VAL A 210 -3.08 8.42 -10.31
N GLY A 211 -4.20 9.08 -10.03
CA GLY A 211 -4.77 9.18 -8.69
C GLY A 211 -5.39 10.54 -8.45
N TRP A 212 -5.89 10.77 -7.25
CA TRP A 212 -6.49 12.05 -6.92
C TRP A 212 -5.45 13.14 -6.66
N ASP A 213 -5.84 14.39 -6.95
CA ASP A 213 -5.17 15.63 -6.56
C ASP A 213 -3.80 15.90 -7.24
N TRP A 214 -3.55 15.30 -8.43
CA TRP A 214 -2.37 15.61 -9.24
C TRP A 214 -2.52 16.86 -10.12
N LYS A 215 -3.76 17.31 -10.39
CA LYS A 215 -4.03 18.48 -11.26
C LYS A 215 -3.98 19.79 -10.51
N ARG A 216 -4.38 19.78 -9.24
CA ARG A 216 -4.40 20.96 -8.36
C ARG A 216 -4.40 20.54 -6.90
N ARG A 217 -3.94 21.44 -6.04
CA ARG A 217 -4.07 21.26 -4.58
C ARG A 217 -5.55 21.22 -4.20
N PRO A 218 -6.01 20.22 -3.45
CA PRO A 218 -7.41 20.11 -3.08
C PRO A 218 -7.81 21.16 -2.04
N ASP A 219 -9.06 21.63 -2.10
CA ASP A 219 -9.58 22.69 -1.23
C ASP A 219 -9.49 22.33 0.26
N TRP A 220 -9.72 21.07 0.59
CA TRP A 220 -9.58 20.59 1.98
C TRP A 220 -8.14 20.73 2.51
N ALA A 221 -7.13 20.52 1.68
CA ALA A 221 -5.73 20.70 2.09
C ALA A 221 -5.37 22.17 2.27
N VAL A 222 -5.97 23.04 1.45
CA VAL A 222 -5.84 24.52 1.62
C VAL A 222 -6.47 24.95 2.94
N GLN A 223 -7.70 24.51 3.23
CA GLN A 223 -8.42 24.87 4.45
C GLN A 223 -7.72 24.36 5.72
N MET A 224 -7.12 23.18 5.66
CA MET A 224 -6.39 22.58 6.80
C MET A 224 -4.92 23.00 6.89
N GLY A 225 -4.42 23.82 5.95
CA GLY A 225 -3.01 24.24 5.93
C GLY A 225 -2.02 23.10 5.61
N ILE A 226 -2.47 21.99 5.03
CA ILE A 226 -1.63 20.82 4.73
C ILE A 226 -0.80 21.09 3.48
N LYS A 227 0.50 21.20 3.62
CA LYS A 227 1.43 21.47 2.51
C LYS A 227 1.74 20.23 1.66
N GLY A 228 1.62 19.04 2.22
CA GLY A 228 1.97 17.79 1.54
C GLY A 228 1.05 17.37 0.39
N ALA A 229 0.03 18.16 0.06
CA ALA A 229 -0.83 17.98 -1.10
C ALA A 229 -0.64 19.11 -2.15
N ASP A 230 0.48 19.83 -2.08
CA ASP A 230 0.85 20.80 -3.10
C ASP A 230 1.07 20.13 -4.46
N VAL A 231 0.96 20.90 -5.51
CA VAL A 231 1.26 20.50 -6.89
C VAL A 231 1.69 21.72 -7.67
N ASP A 232 2.60 21.55 -8.60
CA ASP A 232 3.02 22.55 -9.56
C ASP A 232 2.62 22.10 -10.96
N PRO A 233 1.47 22.58 -11.49
CA PRO A 233 0.98 22.21 -12.81
C PRO A 233 1.89 22.67 -13.95
N GLU A 234 2.57 23.82 -13.82
CA GLU A 234 3.49 24.32 -14.83
C GLU A 234 4.73 23.42 -14.93
N PHE A 235 5.27 23.01 -13.80
CA PHE A 235 6.37 22.04 -13.76
C PHE A 235 5.98 20.70 -14.39
N LEU A 236 4.78 20.17 -14.09
CA LEU A 236 4.27 18.95 -14.71
C LEU A 236 4.11 19.09 -16.23
N GLN A 237 3.64 20.24 -16.69
CA GLN A 237 3.49 20.54 -18.11
C GLN A 237 4.85 20.63 -18.83
N GLN A 238 5.87 21.21 -18.20
CA GLN A 238 7.23 21.30 -18.77
C GLN A 238 7.86 19.91 -19.02
N LEU A 239 7.47 18.92 -18.24
CA LEU A 239 7.91 17.53 -18.37
C LEU A 239 6.95 16.62 -19.14
N ASP A 240 5.91 17.21 -19.76
CA ASP A 240 4.87 16.47 -20.49
C ASP A 240 4.24 15.34 -19.66
N VAL A 241 3.94 15.61 -18.38
CA VAL A 241 3.37 14.64 -17.46
C VAL A 241 1.86 14.53 -17.67
N GLU A 242 1.40 13.32 -18.04
CA GLU A 242 -0.03 13.00 -18.07
C GLU A 242 -0.55 12.80 -16.65
N THR A 243 -1.62 13.52 -16.27
CA THR A 243 -2.30 13.31 -15.00
C THR A 243 -3.65 12.64 -15.20
N GLY A 244 -3.92 11.56 -14.48
CA GLY A 244 -5.17 10.79 -14.55
C GLY A 244 -5.89 10.68 -13.22
N ASP A 245 -7.18 10.38 -13.25
CA ASP A 245 -7.96 10.09 -12.04
C ASP A 245 -7.63 8.70 -11.49
N ALA A 246 -8.09 8.40 -10.26
CA ALA A 246 -7.86 7.11 -9.64
C ALA A 246 -8.51 5.97 -10.46
N ILE A 247 -7.79 4.88 -10.63
CA ILE A 247 -8.25 3.68 -11.33
C ILE A 247 -8.65 2.59 -10.33
N PRO A 248 -9.54 1.65 -10.71
CA PRO A 248 -9.85 0.47 -9.92
C PRO A 248 -8.60 -0.37 -9.62
N PHE A 249 -8.54 -1.01 -8.46
CA PHE A 249 -7.40 -1.87 -8.10
C PHE A 249 -7.22 -3.06 -9.04
N THR A 250 -8.28 -3.57 -9.61
CA THR A 250 -8.23 -4.66 -10.60
C THR A 250 -7.50 -4.27 -11.89
N GLU A 251 -7.46 -3.00 -12.23
CA GLU A 251 -6.79 -2.48 -13.42
C GLU A 251 -5.32 -2.11 -13.17
N LEU A 252 -4.93 -2.00 -11.89
CA LEU A 252 -3.62 -1.49 -11.49
C LEU A 252 -2.44 -2.28 -12.07
N PRO A 253 -2.37 -3.63 -11.98
CA PRO A 253 -1.23 -4.38 -12.54
C PRO A 253 -1.11 -4.20 -14.05
N GLY A 254 -2.23 -4.21 -14.77
CA GLY A 254 -2.27 -3.96 -16.22
C GLY A 254 -1.81 -2.55 -16.59
N PHE A 255 -2.25 -1.55 -15.83
CA PHE A 255 -1.83 -0.17 -16.05
C PHE A 255 -0.32 0.01 -15.84
N LEU A 256 0.22 -0.46 -14.70
CA LEU A 256 1.65 -0.40 -14.39
C LEU A 256 2.50 -1.16 -15.42
N SER A 257 1.97 -2.25 -15.97
CA SER A 257 2.65 -3.04 -17.02
C SER A 257 2.83 -2.29 -18.35
N ASN A 258 2.09 -1.19 -18.56
CA ASN A 258 2.27 -0.29 -19.70
C ASN A 258 3.42 0.73 -19.50
N ALA A 259 4.12 0.69 -18.37
CA ALA A 259 5.25 1.55 -18.09
C ALA A 259 6.58 0.77 -18.02
N ARG A 260 7.68 1.43 -18.42
CA ARG A 260 9.02 0.86 -18.23
C ARG A 260 9.40 0.84 -16.76
N PHE A 261 9.10 1.92 -16.04
CA PHE A 261 9.48 2.13 -14.65
C PHE A 261 8.28 2.53 -13.81
N CYS A 262 8.19 1.96 -12.62
CA CYS A 262 7.16 2.29 -11.65
C CYS A 262 7.79 2.61 -10.28
N PRO A 263 7.92 3.90 -9.90
CA PRO A 263 8.45 4.27 -8.60
C PRO A 263 7.49 3.91 -7.47
N ILE A 264 8.05 3.41 -6.36
CA ILE A 264 7.32 3.05 -5.14
C ILE A 264 7.56 4.15 -4.10
N PHE A 265 6.71 5.18 -4.09
CA PHE A 265 6.76 6.22 -3.08
C PHE A 265 5.89 5.87 -1.88
N GLN A 266 6.38 6.12 -0.69
CA GLN A 266 5.62 6.05 0.55
C GLN A 266 5.46 7.44 1.18
N ARG A 267 4.42 7.61 2.01
CA ARG A 267 4.24 8.79 2.83
C ARG A 267 5.37 8.88 3.86
N PRO A 268 5.82 10.09 4.26
CA PRO A 268 6.86 10.25 5.26
C PRO A 268 6.55 9.53 6.57
N LEU A 269 5.32 9.63 7.06
CA LEU A 269 4.86 8.90 8.24
C LEU A 269 5.04 7.38 8.10
N PHE A 270 4.75 6.82 6.93
CA PHE A 270 4.86 5.38 6.71
C PHE A 270 6.33 4.93 6.66
N ASN A 271 7.21 5.75 6.09
CA ASN A 271 8.66 5.49 6.15
C ASN A 271 9.18 5.56 7.58
N GLU A 272 8.74 6.55 8.35
CA GLU A 272 9.13 6.76 9.74
C GLU A 272 8.69 5.61 10.65
N LEU A 273 7.49 5.08 10.44
CA LEU A 273 6.93 3.94 11.20
C LEU A 273 7.29 2.58 10.61
N GLY A 274 7.97 2.53 9.48
CA GLY A 274 8.22 1.27 8.75
C GLY A 274 6.93 0.56 8.33
N LEU A 275 5.84 1.31 8.05
CA LEU A 275 4.56 0.71 7.66
C LEU A 275 4.62 0.13 6.26
N VAL A 276 4.17 -1.10 6.13
CA VAL A 276 4.13 -1.83 4.85
C VAL A 276 2.76 -1.67 4.22
N THR A 277 2.72 -1.16 2.99
CA THR A 277 1.48 -0.96 2.23
C THR A 277 1.39 -1.94 1.07
N ASN A 278 0.20 -2.16 0.53
CA ASN A 278 -0.01 -3.04 -0.61
C ASN A 278 0.82 -2.66 -1.85
N ARG A 279 1.18 -1.37 -2.01
CA ARG A 279 2.01 -0.88 -3.11
C ARG A 279 3.38 -1.56 -3.18
N LEU A 280 3.94 -1.94 -2.01
CA LEU A 280 5.21 -2.65 -1.96
C LEU A 280 5.11 -4.04 -2.63
N PHE A 281 3.92 -4.62 -2.70
CA PHE A 281 3.68 -5.91 -3.33
C PHE A 281 3.14 -5.79 -4.76
N GLU A 282 2.17 -4.90 -4.99
CA GLU A 282 1.46 -4.76 -6.27
C GLU A 282 2.37 -4.36 -7.43
N THR A 283 3.39 -3.54 -7.18
CA THR A 283 4.33 -3.12 -8.24
C THR A 283 5.16 -4.30 -8.75
N PHE A 284 5.43 -5.31 -7.91
CA PHE A 284 6.13 -6.52 -8.32
C PHE A 284 5.24 -7.54 -9.05
N ILE A 285 3.93 -7.33 -9.11
CA ILE A 285 3.00 -8.13 -9.92
C ILE A 285 3.04 -7.69 -11.39
N ALA A 286 3.31 -6.41 -11.65
CA ALA A 286 3.30 -5.81 -12.97
C ALA A 286 4.54 -6.17 -13.82
N ASP A 287 4.39 -6.11 -15.15
CA ASP A 287 5.49 -6.25 -16.12
C ASP A 287 6.22 -4.90 -16.31
N THR A 288 6.89 -4.46 -15.27
CA THR A 288 7.62 -3.19 -15.17
C THR A 288 8.86 -3.36 -14.29
N ILE A 289 9.81 -2.44 -14.34
CA ILE A 289 10.91 -2.39 -13.38
C ILE A 289 10.50 -1.48 -12.22
N PRO A 290 10.28 -2.02 -11.00
CA PRO A 290 10.01 -1.21 -9.81
C PRO A 290 11.24 -0.38 -9.43
N LEU A 291 11.03 0.91 -9.15
CA LEU A 291 12.03 1.78 -8.54
C LEU A 291 11.69 1.90 -7.05
N VAL A 292 12.44 1.22 -6.20
CA VAL A 292 12.11 1.05 -4.78
C VAL A 292 12.59 2.27 -3.99
N MET A 293 11.75 3.33 -3.91
CA MET A 293 12.06 4.62 -3.30
C MET A 293 11.76 4.65 -1.79
N VAL A 294 11.95 3.53 -1.09
CA VAL A 294 11.79 3.41 0.36
C VAL A 294 13.15 3.18 1.03
N PRO A 295 13.28 3.42 2.35
CA PRO A 295 14.55 3.20 3.05
C PRO A 295 15.09 1.77 2.83
N GLU A 296 16.41 1.65 2.56
CA GLU A 296 17.05 0.38 2.27
C GLU A 296 16.79 -0.71 3.33
N PRO A 297 16.87 -0.42 4.66
CA PRO A 297 16.58 -1.43 5.68
C PRO A 297 15.15 -1.99 5.59
N LEU A 298 14.16 -1.15 5.27
CA LEU A 298 12.78 -1.59 5.05
C LEU A 298 12.67 -2.41 3.77
N ALA A 299 13.30 -1.96 2.69
CA ALA A 299 13.30 -2.69 1.42
C ALA A 299 13.89 -4.09 1.58
N GLU A 300 15.07 -4.22 2.20
CA GLU A 300 15.71 -5.52 2.42
C GLU A 300 14.91 -6.45 3.34
N SER A 301 14.25 -5.88 4.35
CA SER A 301 13.42 -6.67 5.25
C SER A 301 12.17 -7.26 4.57
N ILE A 302 11.64 -6.60 3.53
CA ILE A 302 10.46 -7.06 2.79
C ILE A 302 10.83 -7.89 1.57
N TYR A 303 11.88 -7.52 0.84
CA TYR A 303 12.18 -8.12 -0.46
C TYR A 303 13.41 -9.05 -0.44
N GLY A 304 14.11 -9.09 0.68
CA GLY A 304 15.42 -9.73 0.78
C GLY A 304 16.53 -8.95 0.07
N PRO A 305 17.80 -9.38 0.17
CA PRO A 305 18.96 -8.64 -0.34
C PRO A 305 18.98 -8.51 -1.88
N ALA A 306 18.17 -9.31 -2.59
CA ALA A 306 18.08 -9.22 -4.04
C ALA A 306 17.47 -7.88 -4.54
N VAL A 307 16.86 -7.10 -3.66
CA VAL A 307 16.27 -5.79 -4.00
C VAL A 307 17.30 -4.70 -4.28
N ARG A 308 18.54 -4.83 -3.82
CA ARG A 308 19.57 -3.78 -3.89
C ARG A 308 19.73 -3.12 -5.25
N PRO A 309 19.75 -3.83 -6.39
CA PRO A 309 19.84 -3.17 -7.70
C PRO A 309 18.65 -2.26 -8.02
N LEU A 310 17.49 -2.48 -7.36
CA LEU A 310 16.27 -1.72 -7.56
C LEU A 310 16.15 -0.49 -6.63
N LEU A 311 17.13 -0.27 -5.75
CA LEU A 311 17.21 0.92 -4.89
C LEU A 311 17.88 2.07 -5.66
N PRO A 312 17.42 3.32 -5.45
CA PRO A 312 17.96 4.46 -6.15
C PRO A 312 19.40 4.74 -5.74
N THR A 313 20.21 5.12 -6.71
CA THR A 313 21.53 5.71 -6.47
C THR A 313 21.41 7.23 -6.26
N ASN A 314 22.50 7.87 -5.88
CA ASN A 314 22.55 9.34 -5.75
C ASN A 314 22.27 10.06 -7.08
N ASP A 315 22.59 9.44 -8.21
CA ASP A 315 22.27 9.93 -9.55
C ASP A 315 21.21 9.04 -10.19
N ILE A 316 19.96 9.41 -9.98
CA ILE A 316 18.80 8.69 -10.51
C ILE A 316 18.80 8.67 -12.03
N GLY A 317 19.20 9.77 -12.69
CA GLY A 317 19.23 9.87 -14.15
C GLY A 317 20.21 8.87 -14.78
N SER A 318 21.43 8.81 -14.27
CA SER A 318 22.44 7.84 -14.73
C SER A 318 22.03 6.40 -14.43
N TRP A 319 21.44 6.14 -13.26
CA TRP A 319 20.92 4.82 -12.89
C TRP A 319 19.85 4.33 -13.86
N LEU A 320 18.85 5.15 -14.19
CA LEU A 320 17.82 4.77 -15.16
C LEU A 320 18.39 4.54 -16.57
N GLN A 321 19.38 5.33 -16.99
CA GLN A 321 20.05 5.10 -18.27
C GLN A 321 20.82 3.78 -18.29
N ASP A 322 21.41 3.38 -17.16
CA ASP A 322 22.08 2.09 -17.03
C ASP A 322 21.09 0.94 -17.13
N ILE A 323 19.95 1.02 -16.43
CA ILE A 323 18.87 0.03 -16.55
C ILE A 323 18.41 -0.10 -18.01
N ILE A 324 18.24 1.01 -18.74
CA ILE A 324 17.80 0.97 -20.13
C ILE A 324 18.84 0.28 -21.02
N ARG A 325 20.13 0.48 -20.77
CA ARG A 325 21.20 -0.14 -21.56
C ARG A 325 21.37 -1.62 -21.25
N ASN A 326 21.18 -2.01 -20.00
CA ASN A 326 21.41 -3.37 -19.52
C ASN A 326 20.33 -3.80 -18.52
N PRO A 327 19.09 -4.10 -18.96
CA PRO A 327 17.96 -4.38 -18.09
C PRO A 327 17.98 -5.79 -17.46
N GLU A 328 18.72 -6.74 -18.03
CA GLU A 328 18.68 -8.15 -17.61
C GLU A 328 19.07 -8.38 -16.15
N PRO A 329 20.12 -7.78 -15.57
CA PRO A 329 20.46 -7.92 -14.16
C PRO A 329 19.35 -7.41 -13.21
N TYR A 330 18.60 -6.40 -13.62
CA TYR A 330 17.48 -5.85 -12.86
C TYR A 330 16.28 -6.82 -12.90
N TRP A 331 16.03 -7.46 -14.03
CA TRP A 331 15.03 -8.52 -14.12
C TRP A 331 15.41 -9.76 -13.32
N GLU A 332 16.70 -10.14 -13.25
CA GLU A 332 17.17 -11.18 -12.34
C GLU A 332 16.83 -10.83 -10.88
N ALA A 333 17.07 -9.58 -10.47
CA ALA A 333 16.74 -9.11 -9.14
C ALA A 333 15.22 -9.18 -8.89
N ILE A 334 14.40 -8.73 -9.84
CA ILE A 334 12.92 -8.79 -9.75
C ILE A 334 12.43 -10.22 -9.59
N LEU A 335 12.94 -11.16 -10.37
CA LEU A 335 12.52 -12.58 -10.28
C LEU A 335 12.89 -13.18 -8.92
N ARG A 336 14.06 -12.87 -8.37
CA ARG A 336 14.47 -13.29 -7.02
C ARG A 336 13.59 -12.65 -5.95
N VAL A 337 13.25 -11.37 -6.09
CA VAL A 337 12.32 -10.68 -5.18
C VAL A 337 10.93 -11.31 -5.26
N ARG A 338 10.39 -11.59 -6.45
CA ARG A 338 9.11 -12.29 -6.62
C ARG A 338 9.10 -13.65 -5.93
N GLN A 339 10.18 -14.42 -6.06
CA GLN A 339 10.34 -15.70 -5.36
C GLN A 339 10.34 -15.52 -3.84
N HIS A 340 11.09 -14.53 -3.34
CA HIS A 340 11.11 -14.20 -1.90
C HIS A 340 9.72 -13.81 -1.39
N LEU A 341 9.02 -12.93 -2.12
CA LEU A 341 7.67 -12.50 -1.78
C LEU A 341 6.66 -13.67 -1.77
N THR A 342 6.76 -14.59 -2.72
CA THR A 342 5.93 -15.80 -2.76
C THR A 342 6.13 -16.67 -1.51
N LEU A 343 7.37 -16.86 -1.09
CA LEU A 343 7.72 -17.74 0.03
C LEU A 343 7.37 -17.11 1.38
N HIS A 344 7.56 -15.80 1.53
CA HIS A 344 7.50 -15.13 2.84
C HIS A 344 6.34 -14.17 3.01
N HIS A 345 5.73 -13.71 1.93
CA HIS A 345 4.73 -12.64 1.97
C HIS A 345 3.47 -12.93 1.14
N SER A 346 3.25 -14.18 0.71
CA SER A 346 2.00 -14.55 0.04
C SER A 346 0.79 -14.38 0.98
N TYR A 347 -0.40 -14.22 0.42
CA TYR A 347 -1.63 -14.15 1.22
C TYR A 347 -1.88 -15.42 2.03
N HIS A 348 -1.43 -16.60 1.56
CA HIS A 348 -1.44 -17.83 2.35
C HIS A 348 -0.62 -17.70 3.62
N GLN A 349 0.63 -17.21 3.49
CA GLN A 349 1.50 -16.98 4.63
C GLN A 349 0.91 -15.95 5.60
N ARG A 350 0.40 -14.83 5.07
CA ARG A 350 -0.22 -13.77 5.89
C ARG A 350 -1.43 -14.29 6.67
N LEU A 351 -2.33 -15.06 6.03
CA LEU A 351 -3.50 -15.60 6.72
C LEU A 351 -3.10 -16.64 7.76
N THR A 352 -2.14 -17.50 7.46
CA THR A 352 -1.62 -18.49 8.42
C THR A 352 -1.06 -17.80 9.67
N GLU A 353 -0.27 -16.74 9.49
CA GLU A 353 0.27 -15.94 10.60
C GLU A 353 -0.85 -15.26 11.41
N LEU A 354 -1.83 -14.64 10.74
CA LEU A 354 -2.96 -14.01 11.40
C LEU A 354 -3.72 -15.03 12.26
N ILE A 355 -4.04 -16.19 11.71
CA ILE A 355 -4.76 -17.25 12.42
C ILE A 355 -3.95 -17.73 13.65
N ALA A 356 -2.64 -17.91 13.50
CA ALA A 356 -1.76 -18.28 14.62
C ALA A 356 -1.76 -17.22 15.72
N MET A 357 -1.65 -15.95 15.36
CA MET A 357 -1.71 -14.83 16.31
C MET A 357 -3.06 -14.71 17.01
N LEU A 358 -4.16 -15.04 16.35
CA LEU A 358 -5.52 -14.92 16.90
C LEU A 358 -5.90 -16.13 17.77
N GLY A 359 -5.29 -17.28 17.53
CA GLY A 359 -5.52 -18.53 18.27
C GLY A 359 -4.66 -18.70 19.53
N ALA A 360 -3.62 -17.85 19.67
CA ALA A 360 -2.78 -17.78 20.86
C ALA A 360 -3.40 -16.85 21.91
#